data_3c00da0af48f7fa10de3e3ceb5f495d8
#
_entry.id   3c00da0af48f7fa10de3e3ceb5f495d8
#
_cell.length_a   1.000
_cell.length_b   1.000
_cell.length_c   1.000
_cell.angle_alpha   90.00
_cell.angle_beta   90.00
_cell.angle_gamma   90.00
#
_symmetry.space_group_name_H-M   'P 1'
#
loop_
_entity.id
_entity.type
_entity.pdbx_description
1 polymer ?
#
loop_
_entity_poly.entity_id
_entity_poly.type
_entity_poly.pdbx_seq_one_letter_code
_entity_poly.pdbx_strand_id
1 'polypeptide(L)'
;MCIFCKIVTGEIPANKVLEDDEFIAFHDINPIAPVHILIIPKKHIENFQSVSPDMMAKMTPFIQKVASELCLDKTGYRLVANNGKDGGQEVPHLHFHLLGGARLKWTHLTQDETHKNL
;
A
#
# COMPACT_ATOMS: atom_id res chain seq x y z
N MET A 1 -3.87 -9.91 -17.20
CA MET A 1 -4.26 -8.76 -16.36
C MET A 1 -3.94 -9.07 -14.91
N CYS A 2 -3.35 -8.14 -14.21
CA CYS A 2 -2.97 -8.36 -12.82
C CYS A 2 -4.20 -8.35 -11.90
N ILE A 3 -4.05 -8.93 -10.69
CA ILE A 3 -5.15 -9.03 -9.73
C ILE A 3 -5.68 -7.65 -9.31
N PHE A 4 -4.79 -6.65 -9.18
CA PHE A 4 -5.22 -5.29 -8.81
C PHE A 4 -5.95 -4.60 -9.97
N CYS A 5 -5.55 -4.84 -11.21
CA CYS A 5 -6.31 -4.37 -12.36
C CYS A 5 -7.72 -4.96 -12.37
N LYS A 6 -7.87 -6.22 -11.96
CA LYS A 6 -9.19 -6.86 -11.86
C LYS A 6 -10.04 -6.26 -10.75
N ILE A 7 -9.41 -5.82 -9.65
CA ILE A 7 -10.12 -5.10 -8.59
C ILE A 7 -10.60 -3.74 -9.12
N VAL A 8 -9.75 -3.04 -9.85
CA VAL A 8 -10.08 -1.73 -10.44
C VAL A 8 -11.30 -1.84 -11.37
N THR A 9 -11.37 -2.89 -12.19
CA THR A 9 -12.47 -3.09 -13.13
C THR A 9 -13.72 -3.70 -12.49
N GLY A 10 -13.64 -4.14 -11.24
CA GLY A 10 -14.75 -4.78 -10.54
C GLY A 10 -14.90 -6.27 -10.82
N GLU A 11 -14.00 -6.89 -11.57
CA GLU A 11 -14.02 -8.34 -11.82
C GLU A 11 -13.80 -9.14 -10.53
N ILE A 12 -12.99 -8.59 -9.62
CA ILE A 12 -12.74 -9.19 -8.31
C ILE A 12 -13.26 -8.20 -7.26
N PRO A 13 -14.09 -8.65 -6.31
CA PRO A 13 -14.59 -7.77 -5.27
C PRO A 13 -13.48 -7.36 -4.29
N ALA A 14 -13.64 -6.18 -3.69
CA ALA A 14 -12.74 -5.68 -2.66
C ALA A 14 -13.55 -4.93 -1.61
N ASN A 15 -13.10 -4.97 -0.37
CA ASN A 15 -13.70 -4.21 0.71
C ASN A 15 -13.09 -2.80 0.70
N LYS A 16 -13.73 -1.89 -0.01
CA LYS A 16 -13.21 -0.54 -0.29
C LYS A 16 -13.34 0.38 0.90
N VAL A 17 -12.33 1.23 1.09
CA VAL A 17 -12.33 2.31 2.07
C VAL A 17 -12.60 3.65 1.40
N LEU A 18 -11.95 3.90 0.28
CA LEU A 18 -12.04 5.14 -0.46
C LEU A 18 -11.72 4.90 -1.92
N GLU A 19 -12.36 5.64 -2.80
CA GLU A 19 -12.13 5.52 -4.23
C GLU A 19 -12.40 6.86 -4.89
N ASP A 20 -11.56 7.24 -5.87
CA ASP A 20 -11.83 8.35 -6.77
C ASP A 20 -11.56 7.93 -8.21
N ASP A 21 -11.41 8.87 -9.13
CA ASP A 21 -11.21 8.55 -10.54
C ASP A 21 -9.86 7.89 -10.81
N GLU A 22 -8.86 8.12 -9.97
CA GLU A 22 -7.49 7.70 -10.22
C GLU A 22 -6.96 6.67 -9.22
N PHE A 23 -7.55 6.57 -8.04
CA PHE A 23 -7.03 5.73 -6.95
C PHE A 23 -8.13 4.95 -6.27
N ILE A 24 -7.72 3.84 -5.64
CA ILE A 24 -8.62 3.04 -4.82
C ILE A 24 -7.85 2.51 -3.60
N ALA A 25 -8.51 2.52 -2.46
CA ALA A 25 -8.01 1.96 -1.21
C ALA A 25 -8.97 0.89 -0.71
N PHE A 26 -8.43 -0.26 -0.31
CA PHE A 26 -9.23 -1.38 0.16
C PHE A 26 -8.48 -2.19 1.20
N HIS A 27 -9.23 -2.96 2.01
CA HIS A 27 -8.64 -3.79 3.05
C HIS A 27 -7.88 -4.96 2.46
N ASP A 28 -6.66 -5.22 3.00
CA ASP A 28 -5.92 -6.44 2.66
C ASP A 28 -6.66 -7.64 3.26
N ILE A 29 -6.81 -8.71 2.47
CA ILE A 29 -7.52 -9.92 2.92
C ILE A 29 -6.69 -10.75 3.91
N ASN A 30 -5.39 -10.51 3.98
CA ASN A 30 -4.47 -11.17 4.91
C ASN A 30 -3.75 -10.11 5.75
N PRO A 31 -4.48 -9.41 6.64
CA PRO A 31 -3.90 -8.29 7.36
C PRO A 31 -2.80 -8.71 8.32
N ILE A 32 -1.76 -7.89 8.42
CA ILE A 32 -0.65 -8.08 9.37
C ILE A 32 -0.67 -7.03 10.48
N ALA A 33 -1.71 -6.19 10.50
CA ALA A 33 -1.94 -5.19 11.53
C ALA A 33 -3.46 -5.03 11.70
N PRO A 34 -3.95 -4.45 12.81
CA PRO A 34 -5.39 -4.24 12.99
C PRO A 34 -6.01 -3.42 11.85
N VAL A 35 -5.28 -2.43 11.33
CA VAL A 35 -5.63 -1.74 10.10
C VAL A 35 -4.55 -2.02 9.08
N HIS A 36 -4.92 -2.62 7.96
CA HIS A 36 -4.01 -2.93 6.87
C HIS A 36 -4.72 -2.65 5.56
N ILE A 37 -4.42 -1.50 4.98
CA ILE A 37 -5.06 -1.01 3.76
C ILE A 37 -4.05 -1.05 2.62
N LEU A 38 -4.52 -1.46 1.44
CA LEU A 38 -3.76 -1.35 0.19
C LEU A 38 -4.29 -0.13 -0.57
N ILE A 39 -3.36 0.69 -1.06
CA ILE A 39 -3.70 1.88 -1.83
C ILE A 39 -3.00 1.78 -3.17
N ILE A 40 -3.77 1.81 -4.24
CA ILE A 40 -3.24 1.61 -5.58
C ILE A 40 -3.73 2.70 -6.54
N PRO A 41 -2.93 3.04 -7.57
CA PRO A 41 -3.45 3.77 -8.71
C PRO A 41 -4.29 2.84 -9.57
N LYS A 42 -5.34 3.37 -10.19
CA LYS A 42 -6.16 2.60 -11.13
C LYS A 42 -5.39 2.30 -12.41
N LYS A 43 -4.54 3.24 -12.84
CA LYS A 43 -3.61 3.01 -13.94
C LYS A 43 -2.58 1.97 -13.53
N HIS A 44 -2.30 0.99 -14.39
CA HIS A 44 -1.28 -0.01 -14.12
C HIS A 44 0.11 0.61 -14.19
N ILE A 45 0.75 0.74 -13.04
CA ILE A 45 2.13 1.17 -12.87
C ILE A 45 2.83 0.05 -12.13
N GLU A 46 3.96 -0.43 -12.63
CA GLU A 46 4.56 -1.66 -12.12
C GLU A 46 5.02 -1.53 -10.66
N ASN A 47 5.71 -0.44 -10.32
CA ASN A 47 6.29 -0.27 -9.00
C ASN A 47 6.66 1.19 -8.73
N PHE A 48 7.18 1.44 -7.54
CA PHE A 48 7.59 2.78 -7.13
C PHE A 48 8.73 3.33 -7.99
N GLN A 49 9.61 2.48 -8.48
CA GLN A 49 10.73 2.92 -9.30
C GLN A 49 10.28 3.53 -10.63
N SER A 50 9.12 3.09 -11.14
CA SER A 50 8.61 3.56 -12.42
C SER A 50 7.49 4.60 -12.31
N VAL A 51 7.04 4.93 -11.09
CA VAL A 51 5.97 5.92 -10.92
C VAL A 51 6.50 7.33 -11.17
N SER A 52 5.67 8.16 -11.82
CA SER A 52 6.05 9.55 -12.09
C SER A 52 5.88 10.44 -10.86
N PRO A 53 6.63 11.54 -10.77
CA PRO A 53 6.40 12.54 -9.71
C PRO A 53 4.98 13.11 -9.76
N ASP A 54 4.42 13.32 -10.95
CA ASP A 54 3.06 13.85 -11.10
C ASP A 54 2.03 12.90 -10.50
N MET A 55 2.19 11.60 -10.72
CA MET A 55 1.29 10.59 -10.15
C MET A 55 1.40 10.59 -8.63
N MET A 56 2.61 10.66 -8.09
CA MET A 56 2.82 10.71 -6.64
C MET A 56 2.26 11.99 -6.02
N ALA A 57 2.34 13.11 -6.73
CA ALA A 57 1.76 14.37 -6.25
C ALA A 57 0.24 14.25 -6.07
N LYS A 58 -0.42 13.48 -6.93
CA LYS A 58 -1.86 13.21 -6.81
C LYS A 58 -2.17 12.14 -5.78
N MET A 59 -1.32 11.12 -5.67
CA MET A 59 -1.53 9.99 -4.78
C MET A 59 -1.34 10.37 -3.32
N THR A 60 -0.41 11.27 -3.02
CA THR A 60 -0.13 11.70 -1.65
C THR A 60 -1.37 12.22 -0.93
N PRO A 61 -2.14 13.18 -1.46
CA PRO A 61 -3.35 13.63 -0.76
C PRO A 61 -4.40 12.53 -0.64
N PHE A 62 -4.48 11.60 -1.59
CA PHE A 62 -5.40 10.47 -1.49
C PHE A 62 -5.02 9.58 -0.30
N ILE A 63 -3.74 9.24 -0.16
CA ILE A 63 -3.24 8.42 0.97
C ILE A 63 -3.53 9.13 2.30
N GLN A 64 -3.25 10.43 2.37
CA GLN A 64 -3.50 11.21 3.58
C GLN A 64 -4.98 11.22 3.94
N LYS A 65 -5.86 11.30 2.95
CA LYS A 65 -7.30 11.24 3.17
C LYS A 65 -7.75 9.87 3.68
N VAL A 66 -7.19 8.79 3.15
CA VAL A 66 -7.47 7.44 3.66
C VAL A 66 -7.09 7.33 5.13
N ALA A 67 -5.91 7.80 5.48
CA ALA A 67 -5.45 7.78 6.88
C ALA A 67 -6.39 8.56 7.79
N SER A 68 -6.84 9.74 7.35
CA SER A 68 -7.77 10.57 8.12
C SER A 68 -9.15 9.91 8.28
N GLU A 69 -9.66 9.29 7.21
CA GLU A 69 -10.93 8.56 7.27
C GLU A 69 -10.92 7.43 8.30
N LEU A 70 -9.75 6.82 8.51
CA LEU A 70 -9.58 5.73 9.48
C LEU A 70 -9.04 6.21 10.83
N CYS A 71 -8.96 7.54 11.03
CA CYS A 71 -8.45 8.17 12.25
C CYS A 71 -7.00 7.82 12.57
N LEU A 72 -6.23 7.36 11.59
CA LEU A 72 -4.82 7.03 11.76
C LEU A 72 -3.93 8.26 11.78
N ASP A 73 -4.41 9.40 11.28
CA ASP A 73 -3.70 10.68 11.34
C ASP A 73 -3.46 11.13 12.79
N LYS A 74 -4.29 10.68 13.74
CA LYS A 74 -4.19 11.06 15.14
C LYS A 74 -3.21 10.20 15.93
N THR A 75 -3.14 8.90 15.61
CA THR A 75 -2.32 7.95 16.37
C THR A 75 -1.03 7.57 15.64
N GLY A 76 -0.99 7.79 14.34
CA GLY A 76 0.15 7.43 13.50
C GLY A 76 -0.05 6.15 12.74
N TYR A 77 0.79 5.96 11.75
CA TYR A 77 0.72 4.78 10.88
C TYR A 77 2.05 4.56 10.19
N ARG A 78 2.18 3.39 9.58
CA ARG A 78 3.34 3.06 8.75
C ARG A 78 2.89 2.93 7.30
N LEU A 79 3.61 3.60 6.41
CA LEU A 79 3.38 3.52 4.98
C LEU A 79 4.54 2.77 4.35
N VAL A 80 4.22 1.70 3.63
CA VAL A 80 5.24 0.81 3.05
C VAL A 80 4.99 0.64 1.56
N ALA A 81 6.05 0.78 0.78
CA ALA A 81 6.05 0.42 -0.63
C ALA A 81 7.17 -0.59 -0.87
N ASN A 82 6.83 -1.79 -1.30
CA ASN A 82 7.79 -2.82 -1.65
C ASN A 82 8.09 -2.72 -3.13
N ASN A 83 9.37 -2.60 -3.48
CA ASN A 83 9.78 -2.46 -4.87
C ASN A 83 10.67 -3.62 -5.27
N GLY A 84 10.21 -4.40 -6.24
CA GLY A 84 10.97 -5.48 -6.83
C GLY A 84 11.10 -6.71 -5.94
N LYS A 85 11.89 -7.66 -6.40
CA LYS A 85 12.01 -8.98 -5.78
C LYS A 85 12.54 -8.91 -4.35
N ASP A 86 13.67 -8.24 -4.16
CA ASP A 86 14.30 -8.17 -2.83
C ASP A 86 13.49 -7.28 -1.87
N GLY A 87 12.66 -6.39 -2.40
CA GLY A 87 11.74 -5.62 -1.58
C GLY A 87 10.51 -6.40 -1.14
N GLY A 88 10.32 -7.61 -1.68
CA GLY A 88 9.17 -8.42 -1.35
C GLY A 88 7.90 -8.05 -2.09
N GLN A 89 8.02 -7.40 -3.25
CA GLN A 89 6.85 -7.04 -4.04
C GLN A 89 6.25 -8.28 -4.68
N GLU A 90 5.05 -8.65 -4.26
CA GLU A 90 4.38 -9.86 -4.76
C GLU A 90 3.52 -9.58 -5.99
N VAL A 91 2.88 -8.41 -6.05
CA VAL A 91 2.02 -8.02 -7.18
C VAL A 91 2.71 -6.90 -7.96
N PRO A 92 2.98 -7.08 -9.27
CA PRO A 92 3.66 -6.07 -10.08
C PRO A 92 2.70 -4.97 -10.53
N HIS A 93 2.07 -4.33 -9.59
CA HIS A 93 1.21 -3.17 -9.71
C HIS A 93 1.45 -2.33 -8.47
N LEU A 94 1.89 -1.10 -8.64
CA LEU A 94 2.25 -0.22 -7.52
C LEU A 94 1.17 -0.24 -6.44
N HIS A 95 1.59 -0.48 -5.21
CA HIS A 95 0.69 -0.39 -4.08
C HIS A 95 1.44 0.00 -2.82
N PHE A 96 0.76 0.78 -2.00
CA PHE A 96 1.25 1.14 -0.67
C PHE A 96 0.45 0.36 0.35
N HIS A 97 1.15 -0.15 1.37
CA HIS A 97 0.52 -0.70 2.56
C HIS A 97 0.40 0.41 3.59
N LEU A 98 -0.79 0.62 4.10
CA LEU A 98 -1.04 1.56 5.20
C LEU A 98 -1.36 0.71 6.42
N LEU A 99 -0.48 0.73 7.41
CA LEU A 99 -0.56 -0.13 8.59
C LEU A 99 -0.74 0.72 9.84
N GLY A 100 -1.68 0.33 10.68
CA GLY A 100 -1.94 1.08 11.90
C GLY A 100 -2.91 0.37 12.84
N GLY A 101 -3.47 1.12 13.76
CA GLY A 101 -4.46 0.60 14.71
C GLY A 101 -3.84 -0.02 15.96
N ALA A 102 -2.51 -0.11 16.01
CA ALA A 102 -1.76 -0.56 17.17
C ALA A 102 -0.32 -0.09 17.01
N ARG A 103 0.45 -0.10 18.09
CA ARG A 103 1.87 0.24 17.99
C ARG A 103 2.61 -0.86 17.22
N LEU A 104 3.23 -0.49 16.11
CA LEU A 104 3.97 -1.40 15.26
C LEU A 104 5.41 -1.51 15.74
N LYS A 105 5.97 -2.72 15.62
CA LYS A 105 7.36 -2.97 15.99
C LYS A 105 8.27 -2.79 14.79
N TRP A 106 9.51 -2.42 15.07
CA TRP A 106 10.58 -2.44 14.06
C TRP A 106 11.43 -3.67 14.34
N THR A 107 11.17 -4.76 13.59
CA THR A 107 11.79 -6.06 13.82
C THR A 107 12.72 -6.44 12.66
N HIS A 108 13.26 -7.64 12.71
CA HIS A 108 14.13 -8.16 11.66
C HIS A 108 13.38 -8.20 10.33
N LEU A 109 14.03 -7.71 9.28
CA LEU A 109 13.45 -7.62 7.95
C LEU A 109 13.97 -8.69 7.00
N THR A 110 15.03 -9.42 7.38
CA THR A 110 15.59 -10.50 6.58
C THR A 110 15.55 -11.80 7.35
N GLN A 111 15.65 -12.91 6.63
CA GLN A 111 15.68 -14.24 7.25
C GLN A 111 17.06 -14.61 7.75
N ASP A 112 18.12 -13.98 7.25
CA ASP A 112 19.47 -14.21 7.75
C ASP A 112 19.93 -13.06 8.64
N GLU A 113 21.01 -13.25 9.37
CA GLU A 113 21.49 -12.31 10.37
C GLU A 113 22.65 -11.43 9.85
N THR A 114 22.84 -11.35 8.53
CA THR A 114 23.95 -10.59 7.95
C THR A 114 23.68 -9.11 7.83
N HIS A 115 22.46 -8.67 8.03
CA HIS A 115 22.02 -7.27 7.88
C HIS A 115 22.62 -6.31 8.91
N LYS A 116 23.20 -6.82 9.98
CA LYS A 116 23.68 -6.01 11.11
C LYS A 116 24.82 -5.06 10.74
N ASN A 117 25.42 -5.23 9.57
CA ASN A 117 26.54 -4.39 9.13
C ASN A 117 26.06 -3.14 8.37
N LEU A 118 24.79 -2.97 8.23
CA LEU A 118 24.21 -1.77 7.62
C LEU A 118 23.93 -0.73 8.69
#